data_c893b68ed35f69a8af7afc5dd3a4fd72
#
_entry.id   c893b68ed35f69a8af7afc5dd3a4fd72
#
_cell.length_a   1.000
_cell.length_b   1.000
_cell.length_c   1.000
_cell.angle_alpha   90.00
_cell.angle_beta   90.00
_cell.angle_gamma   90.00
#
_symmetry.space_group_name_H-M   'P 1'
#
loop_
_entity.id
_entity.type
_entity.pdbx_description
1 polymer ?
#
loop_
_entity_poly.entity_id
_entity_poly.type
_entity_poly.pdbx_seq_one_letter_code
_entity_poly.pdbx_strand_id
1 'polypeptide(L)'
;MHAARLAAFVALAAASPAAAAVKSAAAGGFEVESRVIVAASPAAAYAMLGRPDLWWDPDHTFSHDARNLSLELRAGGCFCERLPKSGGSVQHLRVVFADPGAVLRLQGALGPLQGEAVAGSLTFTLKPAPQGTEIVMNYIVGGYLRGGGGDWAPAVDRVLASQLERLRRRLATGAP
;
A
#
# COMPACT_ATOMS: atom_id res chain seq x y z
N MET A 1 -33.18 -25.21 -42.98
CA MET A 1 -32.07 -24.27 -42.68
C MET A 1 -32.15 -23.90 -41.24
N HIS A 2 -31.33 -24.53 -40.37
CA HIS A 2 -31.32 -24.28 -38.90
C HIS A 2 -30.14 -23.37 -38.60
N ALA A 3 -30.42 -22.14 -38.18
CA ALA A 3 -29.40 -21.21 -37.73
C ALA A 3 -29.05 -21.50 -36.24
N ALA A 4 -27.82 -21.99 -36.03
CA ALA A 4 -27.27 -22.17 -34.69
C ALA A 4 -26.84 -20.80 -34.11
N ARG A 5 -27.48 -20.38 -33.03
CA ARG A 5 -27.06 -19.18 -32.25
C ARG A 5 -25.93 -19.57 -31.30
N LEU A 6 -24.72 -19.09 -31.59
CA LEU A 6 -23.62 -19.14 -30.63
C LEU A 6 -23.90 -18.14 -29.49
N ALA A 7 -24.10 -18.62 -28.30
CA ALA A 7 -24.12 -17.81 -27.09
C ALA A 7 -22.69 -17.60 -26.63
N ALA A 8 -22.20 -16.36 -26.68
CA ALA A 8 -20.91 -15.98 -26.12
C ALA A 8 -21.04 -15.87 -24.59
N PHE A 9 -20.42 -16.78 -23.86
CA PHE A 9 -20.26 -16.68 -22.41
C PHE A 9 -19.16 -15.64 -22.11
N VAL A 10 -19.57 -14.47 -21.59
CA VAL A 10 -18.65 -13.51 -20.97
C VAL A 10 -18.32 -14.03 -19.57
N ALA A 11 -17.13 -14.57 -19.38
CA ALA A 11 -16.64 -14.94 -18.05
C ALA A 11 -16.35 -13.66 -17.26
N LEU A 12 -17.19 -13.34 -16.28
CA LEU A 12 -16.91 -12.30 -15.30
C LEU A 12 -15.76 -12.81 -14.42
N ALA A 13 -14.57 -12.24 -14.58
CA ALA A 13 -13.45 -12.49 -13.68
C ALA A 13 -13.80 -11.90 -12.31
N ALA A 14 -14.08 -12.74 -11.30
CA ALA A 14 -14.26 -12.32 -9.94
C ALA A 14 -12.92 -11.77 -9.41
N ALA A 15 -12.89 -10.48 -9.06
CA ALA A 15 -11.74 -9.88 -8.40
C ALA A 15 -11.63 -10.47 -7.00
N SER A 16 -10.53 -11.19 -6.72
CA SER A 16 -10.26 -11.66 -5.37
C SER A 16 -10.04 -10.47 -4.42
N PRO A 17 -10.68 -10.44 -3.25
CA PRO A 17 -10.45 -9.39 -2.27
C PRO A 17 -8.99 -9.40 -1.78
N ALA A 18 -8.52 -8.26 -1.28
CA ALA A 18 -7.21 -8.16 -0.65
C ALA A 18 -7.12 -9.16 0.51
N ALA A 19 -6.17 -10.08 0.46
CA ALA A 19 -5.89 -10.96 1.59
C ALA A 19 -4.95 -10.22 2.54
N ALA A 20 -5.44 -9.82 3.70
CA ALA A 20 -4.71 -9.16 4.76
C ALA A 20 -4.44 -10.14 5.90
N ALA A 21 -3.24 -10.09 6.51
CA ALA A 21 -2.90 -10.94 7.63
C ALA A 21 -1.84 -10.32 8.55
N VAL A 22 -2.11 -10.34 9.85
CA VAL A 22 -1.06 -10.21 10.87
C VAL A 22 -0.22 -11.48 10.82
N LYS A 23 1.03 -11.37 10.39
CA LYS A 23 1.97 -12.50 10.28
C LYS A 23 2.58 -12.85 11.63
N SER A 24 2.91 -11.83 12.41
CA SER A 24 3.42 -11.98 13.77
C SER A 24 3.18 -10.72 14.59
N ALA A 25 3.05 -10.87 15.90
CA ALA A 25 3.00 -9.77 16.85
C ALA A 25 3.63 -10.21 18.18
N ALA A 26 4.49 -9.33 18.72
CA ALA A 26 5.19 -9.53 20.00
C ALA A 26 5.34 -8.19 20.72
N ALA A 27 5.82 -8.19 21.97
CA ALA A 27 5.99 -6.98 22.75
C ALA A 27 6.86 -5.91 22.03
N GLY A 28 7.90 -6.34 21.32
CA GLY A 28 8.86 -5.45 20.64
C GLY A 28 8.59 -5.21 19.15
N GLY A 29 7.43 -5.64 18.59
CA GLY A 29 7.17 -5.41 17.19
C GLY A 29 6.08 -6.28 16.59
N PHE A 30 5.86 -6.10 15.28
CA PHE A 30 4.88 -6.89 14.53
C PHE A 30 5.23 -6.93 13.04
N GLU A 31 4.59 -7.84 12.33
CA GLU A 31 4.62 -7.95 10.88
C GLU A 31 3.19 -8.12 10.34
N VAL A 32 2.85 -7.32 9.34
CA VAL A 32 1.59 -7.43 8.59
C VAL A 32 1.87 -7.54 7.10
N GLU A 33 1.04 -8.30 6.40
CA GLU A 33 1.15 -8.52 4.96
C GLU A 33 -0.23 -8.46 4.31
N SER A 34 -0.31 -7.76 3.19
CA SER A 34 -1.49 -7.72 2.33
C SER A 34 -1.08 -7.95 0.88
N ARG A 35 -1.97 -8.56 0.10
CA ARG A 35 -1.74 -8.82 -1.33
C ARG A 35 -2.97 -8.57 -2.18
N VAL A 36 -2.74 -8.09 -3.39
CA VAL A 36 -3.77 -7.90 -4.41
C VAL A 36 -3.24 -8.27 -5.79
N ILE A 37 -4.14 -8.63 -6.71
CA ILE A 37 -3.85 -8.71 -8.14
C ILE A 37 -4.51 -7.51 -8.81
N VAL A 38 -3.73 -6.79 -9.63
CA VAL A 38 -4.17 -5.59 -10.36
C VAL A 38 -4.08 -5.83 -11.87
N ALA A 39 -5.07 -5.36 -12.62
CA ALA A 39 -5.12 -5.46 -14.08
C ALA A 39 -4.22 -4.37 -14.74
N ALA A 40 -2.94 -4.37 -14.38
CA ALA A 40 -1.94 -3.43 -14.88
C ALA A 40 -0.59 -4.14 -15.02
N SER A 41 0.28 -3.64 -15.90
CA SER A 41 1.66 -4.13 -15.98
C SER A 41 2.45 -3.77 -14.71
N PRO A 42 3.52 -4.51 -14.37
CA PRO A 42 4.37 -4.17 -13.22
C PRO A 42 4.91 -2.73 -13.26
N ALA A 43 5.27 -2.24 -14.43
CA ALA A 43 5.75 -0.87 -14.60
C ALA A 43 4.65 0.17 -14.31
N ALA A 44 3.40 -0.05 -14.78
CA ALA A 44 2.28 0.85 -14.51
C ALA A 44 1.86 0.80 -13.03
N ALA A 45 1.83 -0.38 -12.42
CA ALA A 45 1.54 -0.56 -11.01
C ALA A 45 2.60 0.12 -10.12
N TYR A 46 3.89 -0.04 -10.46
CA TYR A 46 4.99 0.62 -9.77
C TYR A 46 4.90 2.15 -9.87
N ALA A 47 4.64 2.68 -11.07
CA ALA A 47 4.47 4.13 -11.26
C ALA A 47 3.31 4.70 -10.42
N MET A 48 2.21 3.93 -10.26
CA MET A 48 1.06 4.34 -9.44
C MET A 48 1.41 4.36 -7.95
N LEU A 49 2.35 3.55 -7.45
CA LEU A 49 2.83 3.68 -6.06
C LEU A 49 3.36 5.08 -5.78
N GLY A 50 4.02 5.72 -6.76
CA GLY A 50 4.54 7.09 -6.66
C GLY A 50 3.47 8.19 -6.64
N ARG A 51 2.19 7.84 -6.74
CA ARG A 51 1.06 8.78 -6.75
C ARG A 51 0.10 8.51 -5.58
N PRO A 52 0.58 8.52 -4.32
CA PRO A 52 -0.28 8.29 -3.15
C PRO A 52 -1.43 9.31 -3.08
N ASP A 53 -1.24 10.50 -3.64
CA ASP A 53 -2.26 11.53 -3.79
C ASP A 53 -3.52 11.06 -4.55
N LEU A 54 -3.42 10.00 -5.34
CA LEU A 54 -4.51 9.47 -6.17
C LEU A 54 -5.22 8.26 -5.57
N TRP A 55 -4.66 7.59 -4.56
CA TRP A 55 -5.24 6.36 -4.05
C TRP A 55 -5.23 6.21 -2.52
N TRP A 56 -4.37 6.96 -1.80
CA TRP A 56 -4.37 6.91 -0.34
C TRP A 56 -5.66 7.49 0.24
N ASP A 57 -6.13 6.92 1.34
CA ASP A 57 -7.32 7.40 2.02
C ASP A 57 -7.03 8.71 2.76
N PRO A 58 -7.76 9.82 2.50
CA PRO A 58 -7.56 11.08 3.19
C PRO A 58 -7.78 10.98 4.71
N ASP A 59 -8.64 10.06 5.18
CA ASP A 59 -8.90 9.87 6.62
C ASP A 59 -7.68 9.27 7.34
N HIS A 60 -6.71 8.73 6.59
CA HIS A 60 -5.44 8.21 7.09
C HIS A 60 -4.26 9.14 6.72
N THR A 61 -4.50 10.45 6.71
CA THR A 61 -3.49 11.51 6.57
C THR A 61 -3.61 12.50 7.73
N PHE A 62 -2.53 13.19 8.08
CA PHE A 62 -2.56 14.23 9.11
C PHE A 62 -3.24 15.52 8.63
N SER A 63 -3.21 15.78 7.32
CA SER A 63 -3.85 16.93 6.70
C SER A 63 -5.34 16.74 6.37
N HIS A 64 -5.85 15.49 6.46
CA HIS A 64 -7.16 15.05 5.97
C HIS A 64 -7.37 15.30 4.47
N ASP A 65 -6.26 15.27 3.69
CA ASP A 65 -6.28 15.47 2.25
C ASP A 65 -5.11 14.74 1.58
N ALA A 66 -5.41 13.64 0.90
CA ALA A 66 -4.39 12.82 0.22
C ALA A 66 -3.60 13.61 -0.84
N ARG A 67 -4.13 14.71 -1.40
CA ARG A 67 -3.40 15.59 -2.35
C ARG A 67 -2.16 16.23 -1.77
N ASN A 68 -2.01 16.21 -0.45
CA ASN A 68 -0.81 16.70 0.24
C ASN A 68 0.29 15.64 0.35
N LEU A 69 0.00 14.38 0.01
CA LEU A 69 0.99 13.31 -0.03
C LEU A 69 1.84 13.36 -1.29
N SER A 70 3.10 12.94 -1.16
CA SER A 70 4.03 12.76 -2.27
C SER A 70 4.95 11.58 -1.98
N LEU A 71 5.38 10.87 -3.03
CA LEU A 71 6.36 9.79 -2.93
C LEU A 71 7.33 9.83 -4.12
N GLU A 72 8.62 10.00 -3.84
CA GLU A 72 9.68 9.96 -4.83
C GLU A 72 10.23 8.54 -4.95
N LEU A 73 10.05 7.90 -6.12
CA LEU A 73 10.44 6.50 -6.39
C LEU A 73 11.94 6.34 -6.68
N ARG A 74 12.80 6.83 -5.79
CA ARG A 74 14.27 6.71 -5.87
C ARG A 74 14.88 6.56 -4.48
N ALA A 75 16.03 5.93 -4.35
CA ALA A 75 16.75 5.85 -3.08
C ALA A 75 16.97 7.26 -2.48
N GLY A 76 16.69 7.41 -1.19
CA GLY A 76 16.67 8.70 -0.49
C GLY A 76 15.39 9.51 -0.71
N GLY A 77 14.47 9.08 -1.59
CA GLY A 77 13.18 9.73 -1.82
C GLY A 77 12.29 9.71 -0.59
N CYS A 78 11.43 10.72 -0.49
CA CYS A 78 10.53 10.89 0.64
C CYS A 78 9.11 10.41 0.30
N PHE A 79 8.51 9.64 1.20
CA PHE A 79 7.08 9.56 1.35
C PHE A 79 6.68 10.61 2.39
N CYS A 80 6.24 11.74 1.90
CA CYS A 80 6.02 12.95 2.70
C CYS A 80 4.60 13.47 2.57
N GLU A 81 4.18 14.24 3.59
CA GLU A 81 2.92 14.95 3.61
C GLU A 81 3.15 16.42 3.97
N ARG A 82 2.48 17.32 3.25
CA ARG A 82 2.42 18.75 3.60
C ARG A 82 1.26 19.00 4.56
N LEU A 83 1.46 19.91 5.51
CA LEU A 83 0.42 20.35 6.45
C LEU A 83 0.08 21.83 6.16
N PRO A 84 -0.76 22.13 5.15
CA PRO A 84 -0.96 23.51 4.69
C PRO A 84 -1.49 24.46 5.75
N LYS A 85 -2.29 23.96 6.70
CA LYS A 85 -2.88 24.78 7.78
C LYS A 85 -1.85 25.32 8.76
N SER A 86 -0.79 24.56 9.03
CA SER A 86 0.28 24.95 9.97
C SER A 86 1.57 25.40 9.28
N GLY A 87 1.68 25.18 7.96
CA GLY A 87 2.94 25.33 7.21
C GLY A 87 3.96 24.22 7.50
N GLY A 88 3.57 23.19 8.24
CA GLY A 88 4.42 22.05 8.60
C GLY A 88 4.49 20.97 7.54
N SER A 89 5.20 19.88 7.86
CA SER A 89 5.33 18.70 7.02
C SER A 89 5.56 17.45 7.85
N VAL A 90 5.26 16.29 7.28
CA VAL A 90 5.52 14.98 7.87
C VAL A 90 6.36 14.17 6.89
N GLN A 91 7.44 13.56 7.36
CA GLN A 91 8.13 12.48 6.66
C GLN A 91 7.57 11.16 7.20
N HIS A 92 6.72 10.48 6.43
CA HIS A 92 6.18 9.18 6.82
C HIS A 92 7.25 8.09 6.73
N LEU A 93 7.89 7.98 5.58
CA LEU A 93 8.94 6.99 5.30
C LEU A 93 9.97 7.56 4.32
N ARG A 94 11.12 6.91 4.23
CA ARG A 94 12.16 7.19 3.23
C ARG A 94 12.44 5.96 2.39
N VAL A 95 12.52 6.12 1.07
CA VAL A 95 12.89 5.05 0.15
C VAL A 95 14.35 4.64 0.39
N VAL A 96 14.58 3.36 0.62
CA VAL A 96 15.93 2.77 0.79
C VAL A 96 16.31 1.83 -0.33
N PHE A 97 15.32 1.33 -1.09
CA PHE A 97 15.53 0.49 -2.25
C PHE A 97 14.42 0.74 -3.30
N ALA A 98 14.82 0.98 -4.53
CA ALA A 98 13.91 1.20 -5.65
C ALA A 98 14.40 0.43 -6.88
N ASP A 99 13.67 -0.61 -7.26
CA ASP A 99 13.84 -1.40 -8.49
C ASP A 99 12.55 -1.30 -9.30
N PRO A 100 12.52 -0.44 -10.34
CA PRO A 100 11.30 -0.12 -11.07
C PRO A 100 10.59 -1.35 -11.64
N GLY A 101 9.31 -1.50 -11.28
CA GLY A 101 8.48 -2.62 -11.71
C GLY A 101 8.65 -3.89 -10.89
N ALA A 102 9.58 -3.96 -9.93
CA ALA A 102 9.86 -5.15 -9.13
C ALA A 102 9.71 -4.92 -7.63
N VAL A 103 10.47 -3.96 -7.06
CA VAL A 103 10.51 -3.75 -5.61
C VAL A 103 10.61 -2.28 -5.26
N LEU A 104 9.81 -1.83 -4.29
CA LEU A 104 9.97 -0.55 -3.60
C LEU A 104 10.05 -0.82 -2.10
N ARG A 105 11.14 -0.41 -1.43
CA ARG A 105 11.26 -0.53 0.02
C ARG A 105 11.51 0.82 0.65
N LEU A 106 10.74 1.09 1.71
CA LEU A 106 10.79 2.32 2.49
C LEU A 106 11.07 1.98 3.95
N GLN A 107 11.74 2.88 4.65
CA GLN A 107 11.98 2.77 6.09
C GLN A 107 11.44 3.98 6.86
N GLY A 108 10.98 3.74 8.09
CA GLY A 108 10.46 4.73 9.03
C GLY A 108 9.28 4.22 9.84
N ALA A 109 8.62 5.12 10.54
CA ALA A 109 7.41 4.84 11.33
C ALA A 109 6.21 5.54 10.67
N LEU A 110 5.25 4.76 10.19
CA LEU A 110 4.11 5.25 9.41
C LEU A 110 2.99 5.76 10.35
N GLY A 111 2.48 6.96 10.06
CA GLY A 111 1.33 7.53 10.78
C GLY A 111 1.57 7.67 12.29
N PRO A 112 0.61 7.25 13.15
CA PRO A 112 0.74 7.35 14.60
C PRO A 112 1.95 6.62 15.21
N LEU A 113 2.51 5.63 14.50
CA LEU A 113 3.73 4.95 14.93
C LEU A 113 4.92 5.90 15.09
N GLN A 114 4.88 7.10 14.47
CA GLN A 114 5.91 8.14 14.67
C GLN A 114 6.00 8.63 16.12
N GLY A 115 4.94 8.50 16.89
CA GLY A 115 4.92 8.82 18.33
C GLY A 115 5.49 7.71 19.22
N GLU A 116 5.84 6.57 18.65
CA GLU A 116 6.46 5.42 19.30
C GLU A 116 7.98 5.39 18.99
N ALA A 117 8.76 4.73 19.86
CA ALA A 117 10.19 4.53 19.63
C ALA A 117 10.44 3.29 18.74
N VAL A 118 9.96 3.35 17.49
CA VAL A 118 10.04 2.23 16.55
C VAL A 118 10.63 2.65 15.23
N ALA A 119 11.13 1.66 14.48
CA ALA A 119 11.43 1.75 13.06
C ALA A 119 10.72 0.62 12.31
N GLY A 120 10.31 0.88 11.08
CA GLY A 120 9.67 -0.11 10.24
C GLY A 120 10.26 -0.17 8.84
N SER A 121 10.04 -1.30 8.17
CA SER A 121 10.40 -1.55 6.78
C SER A 121 9.14 -1.92 6.00
N LEU A 122 8.65 -1.00 5.18
CA LEU A 122 7.52 -1.22 4.27
C LEU A 122 8.06 -1.62 2.90
N THR A 123 7.69 -2.79 2.43
CA THR A 123 8.13 -3.31 1.13
C THR A 123 6.93 -3.61 0.23
N PHE A 124 6.95 -3.07 -0.98
CA PHE A 124 6.08 -3.51 -2.07
C PHE A 124 6.90 -4.40 -3.00
N THR A 125 6.43 -5.62 -3.23
CA THR A 125 6.98 -6.54 -4.22
C THR A 125 5.95 -6.73 -5.33
N LEU A 126 6.37 -6.53 -6.59
CA LEU A 126 5.53 -6.65 -7.76
C LEU A 126 6.00 -7.84 -8.59
N LYS A 127 5.07 -8.71 -8.97
CA LYS A 127 5.36 -9.88 -9.82
C LYS A 127 4.33 -9.99 -10.93
N PRO A 128 4.74 -10.33 -12.17
CA PRO A 128 3.79 -10.66 -13.21
C PRO A 128 2.85 -11.78 -12.76
N ALA A 129 1.56 -11.65 -13.07
CA ALA A 129 0.53 -12.63 -12.81
C ALA A 129 -0.35 -12.81 -14.06
N PRO A 130 -1.09 -13.92 -14.23
CA PRO A 130 -1.92 -14.14 -15.41
C PRO A 130 -2.95 -13.05 -15.68
N GLN A 131 -3.39 -12.33 -14.63
CA GLN A 131 -4.38 -11.25 -14.72
C GLN A 131 -3.75 -9.85 -14.59
N GLY A 132 -2.42 -9.72 -14.74
CA GLY A 132 -1.70 -8.47 -14.66
C GLY A 132 -0.51 -8.52 -13.70
N THR A 133 -0.62 -7.93 -12.51
CA THR A 133 0.47 -7.88 -11.51
C THR A 133 -0.05 -8.26 -10.12
N GLU A 134 0.63 -9.18 -9.45
CA GLU A 134 0.50 -9.37 -8.02
C GLU A 134 1.35 -8.32 -7.30
N ILE A 135 0.73 -7.60 -6.37
CA ILE A 135 1.41 -6.68 -5.45
C ILE A 135 1.30 -7.27 -4.05
N VAL A 136 2.44 -7.54 -3.43
CA VAL A 136 2.55 -7.89 -2.01
C VAL A 136 3.10 -6.68 -1.27
N MET A 137 2.36 -6.21 -0.26
CA MET A 137 2.76 -5.16 0.66
C MET A 137 3.02 -5.77 2.03
N ASN A 138 4.26 -5.71 2.49
CA ASN A 138 4.70 -6.23 3.78
C ASN A 138 5.27 -5.09 4.63
N TYR A 139 4.84 -4.99 5.90
CA TYR A 139 5.34 -3.99 6.84
C TYR A 139 5.79 -4.66 8.12
N ILE A 140 7.09 -4.58 8.39
CA ILE A 140 7.75 -5.08 9.60
C ILE A 140 8.09 -3.88 10.46
N VAL A 141 7.68 -3.89 11.73
CA VAL A 141 7.94 -2.82 12.72
C VAL A 141 8.61 -3.42 13.93
N GLY A 142 9.67 -2.77 14.41
CA GLY A 142 10.38 -3.17 15.61
C GLY A 142 10.82 -1.97 16.45
N GLY A 143 10.93 -2.19 17.77
CA GLY A 143 11.30 -1.19 18.76
C GLY A 143 10.40 -1.20 19.99
N TYR A 144 10.35 -0.07 20.70
CA TYR A 144 9.48 0.08 21.87
C TYR A 144 8.10 0.58 21.44
N LEU A 145 7.09 -0.24 21.66
CA LEU A 145 5.67 0.05 21.41
C LEU A 145 4.91 0.09 22.73
N ARG A 146 4.26 1.20 23.04
CA ARG A 146 3.34 1.28 24.19
C ARG A 146 2.18 0.31 23.93
N GLY A 147 1.88 -0.57 24.90
CA GLY A 147 0.89 -1.65 24.73
C GLY A 147 1.41 -2.88 23.97
N GLY A 148 2.59 -2.78 23.31
CA GLY A 148 3.18 -3.88 22.55
C GLY A 148 2.60 -4.04 21.15
N GLY A 149 3.27 -4.87 20.32
CA GLY A 149 2.89 -5.08 18.92
C GLY A 149 1.52 -5.73 18.72
N GLY A 150 1.03 -6.48 19.71
CA GLY A 150 -0.29 -7.11 19.68
C GLY A 150 -1.44 -6.12 19.60
N ASP A 151 -1.32 -4.97 20.23
CA ASP A 151 -2.34 -3.91 20.22
C ASP A 151 -2.31 -3.14 18.88
N TRP A 152 -1.12 -2.96 18.31
CA TRP A 152 -0.91 -2.19 17.08
C TRP A 152 -1.19 -2.97 15.80
N ALA A 153 -0.76 -4.23 15.74
CA ALA A 153 -0.77 -5.01 14.50
C ALA A 153 -2.15 -5.09 13.83
N PRO A 154 -3.29 -5.36 14.54
CA PRO A 154 -4.59 -5.46 13.89
C PRO A 154 -5.08 -4.13 13.31
N ALA A 155 -4.73 -2.99 13.93
CA ALA A 155 -5.12 -1.68 13.43
C ALA A 155 -4.30 -1.31 12.18
N VAL A 156 -2.98 -1.53 12.22
CA VAL A 156 -2.07 -1.27 11.09
C VAL A 156 -2.43 -2.17 9.91
N ASP A 157 -2.72 -3.47 10.14
CA ASP A 157 -3.14 -4.40 9.10
C ASP A 157 -4.39 -3.90 8.37
N ARG A 158 -5.45 -3.53 9.11
CA ARG A 158 -6.69 -3.01 8.50
C ARG A 158 -6.44 -1.75 7.66
N VAL A 159 -5.66 -0.80 8.17
CA VAL A 159 -5.37 0.44 7.45
C VAL A 159 -4.61 0.14 6.17
N LEU A 160 -3.52 -0.63 6.24
CA LEU A 160 -2.68 -0.93 5.08
C LEU A 160 -3.42 -1.78 4.03
N ALA A 161 -4.22 -2.76 4.46
CA ALA A 161 -5.07 -3.53 3.55
C ALA A 161 -6.07 -2.64 2.81
N SER A 162 -6.70 -1.67 3.50
CA SER A 162 -7.58 -0.69 2.89
C SER A 162 -6.85 0.17 1.86
N GLN A 163 -5.62 0.63 2.16
CA GLN A 163 -4.82 1.41 1.20
C GLN A 163 -4.49 0.59 -0.05
N LEU A 164 -4.08 -0.67 0.12
CA LEU A 164 -3.75 -1.55 -1.01
C LEU A 164 -4.98 -1.84 -1.88
N GLU A 165 -6.16 -1.99 -1.28
CA GLU A 165 -7.42 -2.16 -2.00
C GLU A 165 -7.81 -0.89 -2.78
N ARG A 166 -7.57 0.30 -2.23
CA ARG A 166 -7.79 1.58 -2.94
C ARG A 166 -6.84 1.72 -4.13
N LEU A 167 -5.56 1.35 -3.97
CA LEU A 167 -4.60 1.27 -5.09
C LEU A 167 -5.11 0.31 -6.19
N ARG A 168 -5.60 -0.88 -5.80
CA ARG A 168 -6.17 -1.85 -6.75
C ARG A 168 -7.35 -1.26 -7.54
N ARG A 169 -8.29 -0.63 -6.85
CA ARG A 169 -9.45 0.03 -7.49
C ARG A 169 -9.01 1.15 -8.41
N ARG A 170 -8.06 1.98 -7.97
CA ARG A 170 -7.51 3.07 -8.79
C ARG A 170 -6.92 2.57 -10.10
N LEU A 171 -6.15 1.47 -10.07
CA LEU A 171 -5.56 0.86 -11.25
C LEU A 171 -6.61 0.21 -12.17
N ALA A 172 -7.72 -0.29 -11.61
CA ALA A 172 -8.78 -0.94 -12.38
C ALA A 172 -9.76 0.05 -13.03
N THR A 173 -10.13 1.13 -12.34
CA THR A 173 -11.25 2.01 -12.71
C THR A 173 -10.85 3.47 -12.92
N GLY A 174 -9.63 3.86 -12.56
CA GLY A 174 -9.21 5.26 -12.51
C GLY A 174 -9.75 6.04 -11.31
N ALA A 175 -10.52 5.41 -10.39
CA ALA A 175 -10.99 5.96 -9.12
C ALA A 175 -10.51 5.11 -7.94
N PRO A 176 -10.20 5.71 -6.76
CA PRO A 176 -9.72 4.99 -5.56
C PRO A 176 -10.84 4.25 -4.83
#